data_3a779e842de8a2c8909d837284c24011
#
_entry.id   3a779e842de8a2c8909d837284c24011
#
_cell.length_a   1.000
_cell.length_b   1.000
_cell.length_c   1.000
_cell.angle_alpha   90.00
_cell.angle_beta   90.00
_cell.angle_gamma   90.00
#
_symmetry.space_group_name_H-M   'P 1'
#
loop_
_entity.id
_entity.type
_entity.pdbx_description
1 polymer ?
#
loop_
_entity_poly.entity_id
_entity_poly.type
_entity_poly.pdbx_seq_one_letter_code
_entity_poly.pdbx_strand_id
1 'polypeptide(L)'
;NSSFTINKNLSGGTEMTYTPVLQSDGSVGLRPIDGSKYTNVSYGITRGKSRNWYMEAALNYNHSFGDHNIGALVLYNQSKEYYPKEYSDVPRGYVGLVGRVTYDWKNRYMVEANMGYNGSENFAADNRFALFPAASVGWVASEEKFWEPVKPVISFLKLRASFGLVGNDKIGGSRFMYTANPYNVGLGDLANRVTASGGATNA
;
A
#
# COMPACT_ATOMS: atom_id res chain seq x y z
N ASN A 1 11.46 -9.03 -7.92
CA ASN A 1 12.34 -7.87 -7.80
C ASN A 1 12.98 -7.81 -6.42
N SER A 2 14.28 -7.55 -6.38
CA SER A 2 15.01 -7.31 -5.14
C SER A 2 15.87 -6.06 -5.31
N SER A 3 15.94 -5.23 -4.29
CA SER A 3 16.83 -4.07 -4.25
C SER A 3 17.57 -4.00 -2.91
N PHE A 4 18.79 -3.51 -2.96
CA PHE A 4 19.61 -3.23 -1.81
C PHE A 4 20.21 -1.84 -1.97
N THR A 5 19.98 -0.97 -1.00
CA THR A 5 20.45 0.41 -1.03
C THR A 5 21.31 0.68 0.20
N ILE A 6 22.48 1.26 -0.02
CA ILE A 6 23.33 1.76 1.07
C ILE A 6 23.46 3.27 0.89
N ASN A 7 22.94 4.02 1.85
CA ASN A 7 23.16 5.45 1.94
C ASN A 7 24.25 5.71 2.99
N LYS A 8 25.31 6.38 2.58
CA LYS A 8 26.41 6.81 3.44
C LYS A 8 26.33 8.32 3.60
N ASN A 9 26.11 8.76 4.80
CA ASN A 9 26.05 10.19 5.13
C ASN A 9 27.29 10.54 5.94
N LEU A 10 28.02 11.54 5.46
CA LEU A 10 29.13 12.14 6.16
C LEU A 10 28.72 13.57 6.53
N SER A 11 28.61 13.86 7.81
CA SER A 11 28.38 15.22 8.30
C SER A 11 29.70 15.83 8.67
N GLY A 12 30.02 16.99 8.11
CA GLY A 12 31.23 17.73 8.43
C GLY A 12 31.27 18.14 9.90
N GLY A 13 32.47 18.06 10.49
CA GLY A 13 32.73 18.67 11.78
C GLY A 13 32.81 20.19 11.66
N THR A 14 32.56 20.89 12.73
CA THR A 14 32.80 22.32 12.84
C THR A 14 34.09 22.56 13.65
N GLU A 15 34.90 23.52 13.21
CA GLU A 15 36.05 23.94 13.95
C GLU A 15 35.72 25.12 14.85
N MET A 16 36.42 25.22 15.98
CA MET A 16 36.31 26.41 16.83
C MET A 16 37.01 27.58 16.14
N THR A 17 36.33 28.69 16.04
CA THR A 17 36.86 29.95 15.57
C THR A 17 37.29 30.80 16.75
N TYR A 18 38.42 31.48 16.63
CA TYR A 18 39.05 32.28 17.66
C TYR A 18 39.24 33.73 17.21
N THR A 19 39.04 34.65 18.11
CA THR A 19 39.38 36.06 17.90
C THR A 19 40.66 36.39 18.70
N PRO A 20 41.63 37.09 18.10
CA PRO A 20 42.77 37.59 18.84
C PRO A 20 42.37 38.67 19.83
N VAL A 21 42.78 38.58 21.07
CA VAL A 21 42.53 39.55 22.14
C VAL A 21 43.84 39.95 22.76
N LEU A 22 44.08 41.25 22.89
CA LEU A 22 45.25 41.77 23.57
C LEU A 22 45.07 41.56 25.09
N GLN A 23 46.03 40.90 25.73
CA GLN A 23 46.05 40.70 27.18
C GLN A 23 46.68 41.87 27.88
N SER A 24 46.44 42.00 29.21
CA SER A 24 46.97 43.07 30.01
C SER A 24 48.49 43.12 30.15
N ASP A 25 49.17 42.03 29.80
CA ASP A 25 50.64 41.91 29.78
C ASP A 25 51.25 42.28 28.40
N GLY A 26 50.41 42.74 27.44
CA GLY A 26 50.83 43.09 26.09
C GLY A 26 50.94 41.91 25.12
N SER A 27 50.64 40.69 25.55
CA SER A 27 50.60 39.51 24.67
C SER A 27 49.27 39.39 23.94
N VAL A 28 49.25 38.70 22.81
CA VAL A 28 48.05 38.38 22.04
C VAL A 28 47.58 36.98 22.41
N GLY A 29 46.44 36.87 23.07
CA GLY A 29 45.80 35.61 23.33
C GLY A 29 44.69 35.32 22.30
N LEU A 30 44.26 34.08 22.21
CA LEU A 30 43.16 33.66 21.36
C LEU A 30 41.94 33.35 22.23
N ARG A 31 40.83 34.04 21.97
CA ARG A 31 39.55 33.80 22.67
C ARG A 31 38.57 33.12 21.71
N PRO A 32 37.91 32.00 22.12
CA PRO A 32 36.87 31.39 21.30
C PRO A 32 35.72 32.36 21.02
N ILE A 33 35.25 32.41 19.81
CA ILE A 33 34.01 33.16 19.47
C ILE A 33 32.83 32.46 20.10
N ASP A 34 31.97 33.23 20.81
CA ASP A 34 30.76 32.69 21.42
C ASP A 34 29.88 31.96 20.35
N GLY A 35 29.44 30.76 20.70
CA GLY A 35 28.66 29.90 19.82
C GLY A 35 29.49 28.98 18.91
N SER A 36 30.81 29.16 18.79
CA SER A 36 31.63 28.19 18.09
C SER A 36 31.85 26.93 18.95
N LYS A 37 31.57 25.78 18.38
CA LYS A 37 31.77 24.49 19.04
C LYS A 37 32.57 23.56 18.12
N TYR A 38 33.54 22.88 18.70
CA TYR A 38 34.18 21.80 17.99
C TYR A 38 33.25 20.59 17.92
N THR A 39 32.98 20.12 16.72
CA THR A 39 32.24 18.89 16.50
C THR A 39 33.01 17.94 15.62
N ASN A 40 33.07 16.69 16.01
CA ASN A 40 33.73 15.66 15.19
C ASN A 40 32.92 15.38 13.91
N VAL A 41 33.61 14.95 12.87
CA VAL A 41 32.96 14.41 11.68
C VAL A 41 32.13 13.17 12.09
N SER A 42 30.85 13.15 11.77
CA SER A 42 29.99 12.01 12.01
C SER A 42 29.74 11.24 10.72
N TYR A 43 29.72 9.92 10.84
CA TYR A 43 29.48 9.03 9.73
C TYR A 43 28.25 8.15 10.03
N GLY A 44 27.24 8.26 9.18
CA GLY A 44 26.02 7.48 9.26
C GLY A 44 25.88 6.53 8.07
N ILE A 45 25.45 5.30 8.32
CA ILE A 45 25.08 4.34 7.29
C ILE A 45 23.64 3.92 7.47
N THR A 46 22.82 4.16 6.43
CA THR A 46 21.46 3.62 6.34
C THR A 46 21.41 2.53 5.27
N ARG A 47 20.93 1.36 5.65
CA ARG A 47 20.77 0.23 4.73
C ARG A 47 19.29 -0.01 4.48
N GLY A 48 18.88 0.05 3.20
CA GLY A 48 17.56 -0.32 2.75
C GLY A 48 17.60 -1.66 2.02
N LYS A 49 16.66 -2.54 2.28
CA LYS A 49 16.44 -3.79 1.53
C LYS A 49 14.97 -3.89 1.16
N SER A 50 14.69 -4.36 -0.06
CA SER A 50 13.36 -4.78 -0.44
C SER A 50 13.45 -6.01 -1.34
N ARG A 51 12.49 -6.90 -1.20
CA ARG A 51 12.34 -8.07 -2.05
C ARG A 51 10.86 -8.37 -2.21
N ASN A 52 10.39 -8.37 -3.46
CA ASN A 52 9.01 -8.65 -3.79
C ASN A 52 8.95 -9.83 -4.74
N TRP A 53 7.99 -10.70 -4.48
CA TRP A 53 7.68 -11.87 -5.29
C TRP A 53 6.20 -11.82 -5.69
N TYR A 54 5.94 -12.13 -6.96
CA TYR A 54 4.59 -12.21 -7.52
C TYR A 54 4.50 -13.41 -8.43
N MET A 55 3.41 -14.16 -8.32
CA MET A 55 3.05 -15.25 -9.22
C MET A 55 1.59 -15.10 -9.63
N GLU A 56 1.32 -15.38 -10.90
CA GLU A 56 -0.01 -15.41 -11.47
C GLU A 56 -0.15 -16.60 -12.39
N ALA A 57 -1.31 -17.25 -12.32
CA ALA A 57 -1.72 -18.29 -13.27
C ALA A 57 -3.16 -17.99 -13.69
N ALA A 58 -3.40 -17.95 -14.99
CA ALA A 58 -4.70 -17.65 -15.55
C ALA A 58 -5.11 -18.69 -16.60
N LEU A 59 -6.37 -19.13 -16.53
CA LEU A 59 -7.00 -19.97 -17.53
C LEU A 59 -8.15 -19.19 -18.15
N ASN A 60 -8.09 -18.97 -19.46
CA ASN A 60 -9.11 -18.30 -20.23
C ASN A 60 -9.79 -19.30 -21.18
N TYR A 61 -11.10 -19.23 -21.23
CA TYR A 61 -11.92 -19.97 -22.18
C TYR A 61 -12.85 -19.01 -22.90
N ASN A 62 -12.89 -19.07 -24.22
CA ASN A 62 -13.83 -18.30 -25.04
C ASN A 62 -14.38 -19.22 -26.12
N HIS A 63 -15.70 -19.21 -26.28
CA HIS A 63 -16.38 -20.00 -27.30
C HIS A 63 -17.57 -19.24 -27.85
N SER A 64 -17.75 -19.33 -29.17
CA SER A 64 -18.89 -18.73 -29.88
C SER A 64 -19.64 -19.83 -30.60
N PHE A 65 -20.95 -19.87 -30.41
CA PHE A 65 -21.85 -20.79 -31.09
C PHE A 65 -23.11 -20.06 -31.60
N GLY A 66 -23.15 -19.85 -32.90
CA GLY A 66 -24.16 -19.01 -33.53
C GLY A 66 -24.09 -17.57 -33.02
N ASP A 67 -25.22 -17.11 -32.51
CA ASP A 67 -25.35 -15.75 -31.98
C ASP A 67 -24.92 -15.63 -30.50
N HIS A 68 -24.40 -16.69 -29.89
CA HIS A 68 -24.03 -16.75 -28.49
C HIS A 68 -22.52 -16.76 -28.30
N ASN A 69 -22.02 -15.90 -27.46
CA ASN A 69 -20.62 -15.87 -27.06
C ASN A 69 -20.49 -16.08 -25.56
N ILE A 70 -19.64 -17.01 -25.15
CA ILE A 70 -19.36 -17.30 -23.76
C ILE A 70 -17.87 -17.11 -23.51
N GLY A 71 -17.54 -16.37 -22.46
CA GLY A 71 -16.19 -16.24 -21.94
C GLY A 71 -16.11 -16.69 -20.49
N ALA A 72 -15.05 -17.35 -20.11
CA ALA A 72 -14.74 -17.69 -18.73
C ALA A 72 -13.27 -17.43 -18.43
N LEU A 73 -12.98 -16.93 -17.25
CA LEU A 73 -11.64 -16.71 -16.73
C LEU A 73 -11.57 -17.25 -15.30
N VAL A 74 -10.55 -18.02 -15.02
CA VAL A 74 -10.11 -18.32 -13.66
C VAL A 74 -8.68 -17.85 -13.51
N LEU A 75 -8.42 -17.04 -12.51
CA LEU A 75 -7.11 -16.46 -12.25
C LEU A 75 -6.75 -16.66 -10.78
N TYR A 76 -5.58 -17.22 -10.55
CA TYR A 76 -4.95 -17.31 -9.23
C TYR A 76 -3.75 -16.37 -9.21
N ASN A 77 -3.63 -15.56 -8.16
CA ASN A 77 -2.46 -14.75 -7.94
C ASN A 77 -1.99 -14.82 -6.49
N GLN A 78 -0.71 -14.66 -6.31
CA GLN A 78 -0.06 -14.60 -5.00
C GLN A 78 1.07 -13.61 -5.02
N SER A 79 1.19 -12.81 -3.98
CA SER A 79 2.31 -11.89 -3.81
C SER A 79 2.88 -11.97 -2.41
N LYS A 80 4.18 -11.72 -2.30
CA LYS A 80 4.87 -11.60 -1.03
C LYS A 80 5.87 -10.46 -1.08
N GLU A 81 5.76 -9.56 -0.12
CA GLU A 81 6.65 -8.45 0.09
C GLU A 81 7.51 -8.74 1.32
N TYR A 82 8.82 -8.75 1.14
CA TYR A 82 9.79 -8.88 2.22
C TYR A 82 10.31 -7.49 2.58
N TYR A 83 10.50 -7.25 3.86
CA TYR A 83 10.95 -5.99 4.43
C TYR A 83 10.00 -4.82 4.11
N PRO A 84 8.69 -4.95 4.40
CA PRO A 84 7.77 -3.84 4.30
C PRO A 84 8.19 -2.71 5.25
N LYS A 85 7.72 -1.49 4.99
CA LYS A 85 8.07 -0.33 5.84
C LYS A 85 7.62 -0.52 7.29
N GLU A 86 6.46 -1.15 7.47
CA GLU A 86 5.92 -1.48 8.78
C GLU A 86 6.25 -2.93 9.11
N TYR A 87 6.79 -3.16 10.30
CA TYR A 87 7.20 -4.49 10.75
C TYR A 87 8.10 -5.19 9.73
N SER A 88 9.26 -4.59 9.48
CA SER A 88 10.19 -5.00 8.40
C SER A 88 10.61 -6.48 8.45
N ASP A 89 10.59 -7.09 9.64
CA ASP A 89 10.95 -8.50 9.84
C ASP A 89 9.80 -9.47 9.58
N VAL A 90 8.57 -8.94 9.40
CA VAL A 90 7.38 -9.74 9.09
C VAL A 90 6.97 -9.50 7.64
N PRO A 91 7.18 -10.47 6.73
CA PRO A 91 6.75 -10.34 5.34
C PRO A 91 5.24 -10.08 5.23
N ARG A 92 4.81 -9.40 4.17
CA ARG A 92 3.39 -9.22 3.83
C ARG A 92 3.01 -10.20 2.73
N GLY A 93 1.97 -10.97 2.93
CA GLY A 93 1.41 -11.91 1.96
C GLY A 93 0.00 -11.52 1.50
N TYR A 94 -0.28 -11.79 0.24
CA TYR A 94 -1.59 -11.66 -0.37
C TYR A 94 -1.84 -12.83 -1.30
N VAL A 95 -3.06 -13.35 -1.30
CA VAL A 95 -3.52 -14.42 -2.20
C VAL A 95 -4.88 -14.02 -2.76
N GLY A 96 -5.06 -14.21 -4.06
CA GLY A 96 -6.32 -13.94 -4.73
C GLY A 96 -6.70 -15.07 -5.69
N LEU A 97 -7.98 -15.40 -5.69
CA LEU A 97 -8.62 -16.26 -6.69
C LEU A 97 -9.74 -15.44 -7.33
N VAL A 98 -9.72 -15.31 -8.64
CA VAL A 98 -10.73 -14.56 -9.40
C VAL A 98 -11.40 -15.48 -10.40
N GLY A 99 -12.72 -15.47 -10.38
CA GLY A 99 -13.55 -16.10 -11.41
C GLY A 99 -14.34 -15.01 -12.16
N ARG A 100 -14.41 -15.14 -13.49
CA ARG A 100 -15.25 -14.28 -14.34
C ARG A 100 -15.97 -15.16 -15.35
N VAL A 101 -17.23 -14.87 -15.57
CA VAL A 101 -18.04 -15.44 -16.63
C VAL A 101 -18.70 -14.31 -17.40
N THR A 102 -18.57 -14.31 -18.70
CA THR A 102 -19.22 -13.37 -19.61
C THR A 102 -20.11 -14.11 -20.56
N TYR A 103 -21.28 -13.57 -20.83
CA TYR A 103 -22.18 -14.06 -21.81
C TYR A 103 -22.69 -12.91 -22.67
N ASP A 104 -22.70 -13.12 -23.95
CA ASP A 104 -23.19 -12.17 -24.94
C ASP A 104 -24.13 -12.87 -25.93
N TRP A 105 -25.27 -12.25 -26.20
CA TRP A 105 -26.20 -12.71 -27.22
C TRP A 105 -26.38 -11.64 -28.31
N LYS A 106 -26.04 -12.00 -29.54
CA LYS A 106 -26.12 -11.14 -30.73
C LYS A 106 -25.35 -9.81 -30.61
N ASN A 107 -24.34 -9.74 -29.75
CA ASN A 107 -23.68 -8.48 -29.40
C ASN A 107 -24.65 -7.38 -28.89
N ARG A 108 -25.84 -7.79 -28.47
CA ARG A 108 -26.92 -6.90 -28.04
C ARG A 108 -27.17 -6.95 -26.54
N TYR A 109 -27.24 -8.14 -25.99
CA TYR A 109 -27.44 -8.37 -24.57
C TYR A 109 -26.20 -9.00 -23.96
N MET A 110 -25.64 -8.34 -22.97
CA MET A 110 -24.39 -8.76 -22.34
C MET A 110 -24.61 -8.92 -20.85
N VAL A 111 -24.11 -10.00 -20.30
CA VAL A 111 -24.11 -10.26 -18.85
C VAL A 111 -22.70 -10.67 -18.44
N GLU A 112 -22.24 -10.14 -17.32
CA GLU A 112 -20.96 -10.50 -16.75
C GLU A 112 -21.14 -10.72 -15.23
N ALA A 113 -20.58 -11.81 -14.75
CA ALA A 113 -20.46 -12.12 -13.34
C ALA A 113 -18.99 -12.29 -12.98
N ASN A 114 -18.57 -11.61 -11.93
CA ASN A 114 -17.21 -11.68 -11.40
C ASN A 114 -17.27 -12.09 -9.94
N MET A 115 -16.31 -12.87 -9.49
CA MET A 115 -16.15 -13.27 -8.11
C MET A 115 -14.68 -13.25 -7.75
N GLY A 116 -14.30 -12.43 -6.77
CA GLY A 116 -12.99 -12.41 -6.16
C GLY A 116 -13.03 -13.07 -4.80
N TYR A 117 -12.13 -14.00 -4.52
CA TYR A 117 -11.88 -14.57 -3.20
C TYR A 117 -10.45 -14.24 -2.79
N ASN A 118 -10.31 -13.25 -1.92
CA ASN A 118 -9.02 -12.65 -1.63
C ASN A 118 -8.67 -12.80 -0.15
N GLY A 119 -7.39 -13.10 0.10
CA GLY A 119 -6.83 -13.23 1.44
C GLY A 119 -5.68 -12.26 1.68
N SER A 120 -5.71 -11.59 2.83
CA SER A 120 -4.67 -10.66 3.27
C SER A 120 -4.23 -10.97 4.69
N GLU A 121 -2.93 -10.94 4.94
CA GLU A 121 -2.35 -11.11 6.28
C GLU A 121 -2.64 -9.93 7.23
N ASN A 122 -3.20 -8.85 6.73
CA ASN A 122 -3.60 -7.72 7.58
C ASN A 122 -4.80 -8.03 8.48
N PHE A 123 -5.52 -9.12 8.21
CA PHE A 123 -6.67 -9.57 9.00
C PHE A 123 -6.34 -10.79 9.86
N ALA A 124 -7.10 -10.97 10.96
CA ALA A 124 -7.00 -12.15 11.81
C ALA A 124 -7.23 -13.44 11.00
N ALA A 125 -6.67 -14.56 11.46
CA ALA A 125 -6.69 -15.84 10.75
C ALA A 125 -8.10 -16.25 10.29
N ASP A 126 -9.10 -16.05 11.14
CA ASP A 126 -10.49 -16.43 10.88
C ASP A 126 -11.22 -15.51 9.89
N ASN A 127 -10.73 -14.27 9.72
CA ASN A 127 -11.32 -13.25 8.84
C ASN A 127 -10.38 -12.84 7.70
N ARG A 128 -9.37 -13.66 7.42
CA ARG A 128 -8.31 -13.34 6.46
C ARG A 128 -8.80 -13.35 5.03
N PHE A 129 -9.78 -14.18 4.72
CA PHE A 129 -10.34 -14.34 3.39
C PHE A 129 -11.74 -13.75 3.29
N ALA A 130 -12.00 -13.05 2.20
CA ALA A 130 -13.31 -12.48 1.93
C ALA A 130 -13.72 -12.66 0.46
N LEU A 131 -15.04 -12.75 0.23
CA LEU A 131 -15.64 -12.90 -1.07
C LEU A 131 -16.15 -11.55 -1.58
N PHE A 132 -15.81 -11.23 -2.83
CA PHE A 132 -16.14 -9.96 -3.48
C PHE A 132 -16.89 -10.25 -4.80
N PRO A 133 -18.20 -10.47 -4.75
CA PRO A 133 -19.00 -10.67 -5.96
C PRO A 133 -19.27 -9.34 -6.66
N ALA A 134 -19.32 -9.38 -7.99
CA ALA A 134 -19.76 -8.28 -8.83
C ALA A 134 -20.53 -8.83 -10.04
N ALA A 135 -21.51 -8.09 -10.50
CA ALA A 135 -22.26 -8.41 -11.70
C ALA A 135 -22.49 -7.16 -12.54
N SER A 136 -22.55 -7.32 -13.85
CA SER A 136 -22.91 -6.25 -14.76
C SER A 136 -23.82 -6.76 -15.88
N VAL A 137 -24.66 -5.87 -16.38
CA VAL A 137 -25.52 -6.10 -17.54
C VAL A 137 -25.32 -4.97 -18.55
N GLY A 138 -25.36 -5.31 -19.81
CA GLY A 138 -25.27 -4.37 -20.92
C GLY A 138 -26.35 -4.64 -21.97
N TRP A 139 -26.91 -3.57 -22.51
CA TRP A 139 -27.89 -3.65 -23.57
C TRP A 139 -27.59 -2.60 -24.64
N VAL A 140 -27.46 -3.08 -25.89
CA VAL A 140 -27.26 -2.21 -27.06
C VAL A 140 -28.62 -1.91 -27.66
N ALA A 141 -29.27 -0.86 -27.15
CA ALA A 141 -30.62 -0.45 -27.56
C ALA A 141 -30.68 -0.05 -29.04
N SER A 142 -29.58 0.46 -29.59
CA SER A 142 -29.49 0.86 -31.00
C SER A 142 -29.57 -0.31 -31.99
N GLU A 143 -29.42 -1.53 -31.55
CA GLU A 143 -29.57 -2.73 -32.38
C GLU A 143 -31.00 -3.31 -32.33
N GLU A 144 -31.94 -2.66 -31.62
CA GLU A 144 -33.33 -3.05 -31.57
C GLU A 144 -34.13 -2.46 -32.73
N LYS A 145 -35.13 -3.21 -33.20
CA LYS A 145 -36.00 -2.79 -34.33
C LYS A 145 -36.69 -1.45 -34.09
N PHE A 146 -37.06 -1.15 -32.86
CA PHE A 146 -37.70 0.12 -32.53
C PHE A 146 -36.77 1.32 -32.64
N TRP A 147 -35.47 1.11 -32.71
CA TRP A 147 -34.48 2.17 -32.82
C TRP A 147 -34.20 2.58 -34.26
N GLU A 148 -34.61 1.79 -35.26
CA GLU A 148 -34.35 2.05 -36.68
C GLU A 148 -34.70 3.48 -37.13
N PRO A 149 -35.84 4.10 -36.72
CA PRO A 149 -36.17 5.47 -37.11
C PRO A 149 -35.23 6.53 -36.53
N VAL A 150 -34.58 6.22 -35.39
CA VAL A 150 -33.69 7.14 -34.67
C VAL A 150 -32.25 6.96 -35.06
N LYS A 151 -31.88 5.84 -35.67
CA LYS A 151 -30.52 5.46 -36.06
C LYS A 151 -29.77 6.48 -36.90
N PRO A 152 -30.42 7.25 -37.83
CA PRO A 152 -29.73 8.31 -38.58
C PRO A 152 -29.22 9.47 -37.73
N VAL A 153 -29.84 9.72 -36.57
CA VAL A 153 -29.49 10.81 -35.63
C VAL A 153 -28.59 10.25 -34.52
N ILE A 154 -28.95 9.12 -33.93
CA ILE A 154 -28.21 8.44 -32.88
C ILE A 154 -27.89 7.02 -33.36
N SER A 155 -26.72 6.87 -33.96
CA SER A 155 -26.29 5.60 -34.58
C SER A 155 -25.98 4.49 -33.56
N PHE A 156 -25.59 4.84 -32.34
CA PHE A 156 -25.23 3.88 -31.31
C PHE A 156 -25.67 4.33 -29.92
N LEU A 157 -26.43 3.46 -29.21
CA LEU A 157 -26.82 3.61 -27.82
C LEU A 157 -26.60 2.30 -27.07
N LYS A 158 -25.75 2.31 -26.05
CA LYS A 158 -25.54 1.18 -25.12
C LYS A 158 -25.81 1.62 -23.69
N LEU A 159 -26.67 0.90 -23.01
CA LEU A 159 -26.94 1.06 -21.57
C LEU A 159 -26.16 0.00 -20.80
N ARG A 160 -25.60 0.39 -19.66
CA ARG A 160 -24.89 -0.52 -18.74
C ARG A 160 -25.31 -0.25 -17.30
N ALA A 161 -25.46 -1.32 -16.55
CA ALA A 161 -25.59 -1.27 -15.10
C ALA A 161 -24.63 -2.29 -14.47
N SER A 162 -24.03 -1.92 -13.34
CA SER A 162 -23.13 -2.81 -12.59
C SER A 162 -23.31 -2.62 -11.09
N PHE A 163 -23.13 -3.71 -10.37
CA PHE A 163 -23.12 -3.74 -8.91
C PHE A 163 -21.98 -4.65 -8.47
N GLY A 164 -21.30 -4.29 -7.38
CA GLY A 164 -20.23 -5.12 -6.84
C GLY A 164 -19.84 -4.73 -5.43
N LEU A 165 -19.28 -5.69 -4.71
CA LEU A 165 -18.67 -5.50 -3.41
C LEU A 165 -17.16 -5.37 -3.59
N VAL A 166 -16.55 -4.43 -2.87
CA VAL A 166 -15.11 -4.16 -2.92
C VAL A 166 -14.55 -4.19 -1.50
N GLY A 167 -13.41 -4.83 -1.33
CA GLY A 167 -12.66 -4.84 -0.08
C GLY A 167 -11.40 -3.99 -0.14
N ASN A 168 -11.00 -3.47 1.00
CA ASN A 168 -9.74 -2.76 1.15
C ASN A 168 -9.01 -3.29 2.38
N ASP A 169 -7.77 -3.74 2.20
CA ASP A 169 -6.89 -4.24 3.27
C ASP A 169 -5.88 -3.18 3.78
N LYS A 170 -5.89 -1.98 3.19
CA LYS A 170 -4.98 -0.88 3.53
C LYS A 170 -5.68 0.24 4.31
N ILE A 171 -6.31 -0.13 5.41
CA ILE A 171 -7.06 0.83 6.24
C ILE A 171 -6.08 1.52 7.19
N GLY A 172 -5.96 2.85 7.09
CA GLY A 172 -5.19 3.68 8.03
C GLY A 172 -3.66 3.48 8.02
N GLY A 173 -3.11 2.70 7.08
CA GLY A 173 -1.66 2.48 6.98
C GLY A 173 -1.06 1.52 8.01
N SER A 174 -1.83 1.03 8.97
CA SER A 174 -1.35 0.11 10.01
C SER A 174 -1.58 -1.35 9.64
N ARG A 175 -0.60 -2.20 9.96
CA ARG A 175 -0.73 -3.67 9.86
C ARG A 175 -1.26 -4.25 11.16
N PHE A 176 -1.89 -5.42 11.07
CA PHE A 176 -2.35 -6.18 12.25
C PHE A 176 -3.28 -5.39 13.19
N MET A 177 -4.21 -4.61 12.62
CA MET A 177 -5.15 -3.78 13.39
C MET A 177 -6.06 -4.58 14.32
N TYR A 178 -6.12 -5.91 14.17
CA TYR A 178 -6.84 -6.81 15.04
C TYR A 178 -6.06 -7.17 16.32
N THR A 179 -4.76 -6.90 16.37
CA THR A 179 -4.00 -7.08 17.62
C THR A 179 -4.27 -5.90 18.52
N ALA A 180 -4.99 -6.16 19.63
CA ALA A 180 -5.08 -5.19 20.68
C ALA A 180 -3.66 -4.88 21.18
N ASN A 181 -3.31 -3.59 21.19
CA ASN A 181 -2.06 -3.16 21.80
C ASN A 181 -2.36 -2.70 23.24
N PRO A 182 -2.43 -3.62 24.22
CA PRO A 182 -2.84 -3.29 25.59
C PRO A 182 -1.83 -2.38 26.28
N TYR A 183 -0.65 -2.19 25.68
CA TYR A 183 0.44 -1.39 26.23
C TYR A 183 0.71 -0.10 25.47
N ASN A 184 -0.21 0.34 24.63
CA ASN A 184 -0.10 1.64 23.99
C ASN A 184 -0.47 2.76 24.98
N VAL A 185 0.15 2.70 26.14
CA VAL A 185 0.22 3.84 27.03
C VAL A 185 1.37 4.68 26.49
N GLY A 186 1.06 5.86 25.95
CA GLY A 186 2.11 6.76 25.48
C GLY A 186 3.15 6.95 26.61
N LEU A 187 4.43 6.96 26.26
CA LEU A 187 5.51 7.17 27.24
C LEU A 187 5.25 8.40 28.14
N GLY A 188 4.51 9.40 27.60
CA GLY A 188 4.07 10.56 28.38
C GLY A 188 3.10 10.22 29.51
N ASP A 189 2.18 9.29 29.32
CA ASP A 189 1.25 8.85 30.36
C ASP A 189 1.94 8.03 31.44
N LEU A 190 2.93 7.23 31.07
CA LEU A 190 3.77 6.49 32.02
C LEU A 190 4.66 7.44 32.82
N ALA A 191 5.28 8.41 32.17
CA ALA A 191 6.11 9.41 32.83
C ALA A 191 5.29 10.22 33.83
N ASN A 192 4.08 10.64 33.51
CA ASN A 192 3.21 11.38 34.41
C ASN A 192 2.71 10.51 35.57
N ARG A 193 2.42 9.24 35.36
CA ARG A 193 2.05 8.31 36.42
C ARG A 193 3.23 8.01 37.36
N VAL A 194 4.41 7.85 36.78
CA VAL A 194 5.63 7.60 37.55
C VAL A 194 6.00 8.80 38.42
N THR A 195 5.88 10.02 37.90
CA THR A 195 6.13 11.22 38.66
C THR A 195 5.07 11.47 39.74
N ALA A 196 3.80 11.15 39.47
CA ALA A 196 2.72 11.30 40.45
C ALA A 196 2.77 10.28 41.60
N SER A 197 3.34 9.09 41.34
CA SER A 197 3.43 8.01 42.36
C SER A 197 4.81 7.92 43.04
N GLY A 198 5.79 8.73 42.66
CA GLY A 198 7.13 8.72 43.26
C GLY A 198 7.95 7.47 43.01
N GLY A 199 7.53 6.62 42.09
CA GLY A 199 8.21 5.35 41.73
C GLY A 199 8.58 5.30 40.26
N ALA A 200 9.84 5.14 39.94
CA ALA A 200 10.28 4.87 38.58
C ALA A 200 9.98 3.39 38.23
N THR A 201 8.90 3.14 37.57
CA THR A 201 8.63 1.85 36.97
C THR A 201 8.59 2.00 35.45
N ASN A 202 9.70 1.71 34.84
CA ASN A 202 9.69 1.40 33.41
C ASN A 202 9.26 -0.06 33.31
N ALA A 203 8.06 -0.32 32.84
CA ALA A 203 7.64 -1.62 32.41
C ALA A 203 7.84 -1.76 30.90
#